data_2487348b45e21f3d6650968982125c4b
#
_entry.id   2487348b45e21f3d6650968982125c4b
#
_cell.length_a   1.000
_cell.length_b   1.000
_cell.length_c   1.000
_cell.angle_alpha   90.00
_cell.angle_beta   90.00
_cell.angle_gamma   90.00
#
_symmetry.space_group_name_H-M   'P 1'
#
loop_
_entity.id
_entity.type
_entity.pdbx_description
1 polymer ?
#
loop_
_entity_poly.entity_id
_entity_poly.type
_entity_poly.pdbx_seq_one_letter_code
_entity_poly.pdbx_strand_id
1 'polypeptide(L)'
;MHAFLTSAFDSPDSPDTLKLTPDTSIGIAEVRQIQTFLSRKPLGHHNTVIIYAAEKLTLPAQHALLKTLEEPPGNSQIYLVTPHPDILLPTILSRVQIISSPYLSDLSYASYVPQLFSSGVGERLKLLDSQSFTRDTALDFLNQLEYFIHHQIQLNNPITINYSLLTNCRKYLKSNCNVKLVMDHLALNISPKT
;
A
#
# COMPACT_ATOMS: atom_id res chain seq x y z
N MET A 1 9.25 -0.67 -14.79
CA MET A 1 9.86 -0.79 -13.45
C MET A 1 9.27 -2.05 -12.83
N HIS A 2 10.09 -2.91 -12.22
CA HIS A 2 9.67 -4.27 -11.83
C HIS A 2 9.80 -4.54 -10.32
N ALA A 3 10.33 -3.57 -9.57
CA ALA A 3 10.55 -3.70 -8.14
C ALA A 3 9.89 -2.53 -7.39
N PHE A 4 9.22 -2.87 -6.31
CA PHE A 4 8.40 -1.95 -5.53
C PHE A 4 8.72 -2.06 -4.05
N LEU A 5 8.70 -0.94 -3.35
CA LEU A 5 8.82 -0.85 -1.90
C LEU A 5 7.53 -0.27 -1.34
N THR A 6 6.98 -0.92 -0.33
CA THR A 6 5.71 -0.53 0.26
C THR A 6 5.67 -0.89 1.75
N SER A 7 4.88 -0.18 2.53
CA SER A 7 4.65 -0.52 3.95
C SER A 7 3.76 -1.75 4.12
N ALA A 8 2.92 -2.05 3.11
CA ALA A 8 2.09 -3.24 3.12
C ALA A 8 1.65 -3.62 1.71
N PHE A 9 1.56 -4.91 1.47
CA PHE A 9 1.08 -5.48 0.22
C PHE A 9 0.58 -6.90 0.49
N ASP A 10 -0.53 -7.27 -0.09
CA ASP A 10 -0.99 -8.65 -0.14
C ASP A 10 -1.46 -8.98 -1.56
N SER A 11 -1.32 -10.24 -1.91
CA SER A 11 -1.77 -10.79 -3.18
C SER A 11 -2.40 -12.15 -2.94
N PRO A 12 -3.44 -12.52 -3.67
CA PRO A 12 -3.99 -13.86 -3.58
C PRO A 12 -2.92 -14.92 -3.86
N ASP A 13 -3.05 -16.07 -3.24
CA ASP A 13 -2.16 -17.19 -3.47
C ASP A 13 -2.32 -17.69 -4.91
N SER A 14 -1.21 -17.80 -5.60
CA SER A 14 -1.13 -18.24 -6.99
C SER A 14 0.14 -19.04 -7.22
N PRO A 15 0.16 -20.01 -8.14
CA PRO A 15 1.38 -20.71 -8.54
C PRO A 15 2.49 -19.77 -9.03
N ASP A 16 2.12 -18.58 -9.52
CA ASP A 16 3.03 -17.54 -9.99
C ASP A 16 3.39 -16.52 -8.90
N THR A 17 2.99 -16.77 -7.65
CA THR A 17 3.28 -15.89 -6.50
C THR A 17 4.13 -16.63 -5.46
N LEU A 18 5.28 -16.07 -5.13
CA LEU A 18 6.14 -16.51 -4.03
C LEU A 18 6.05 -15.50 -2.89
N LYS A 19 5.56 -15.94 -1.74
CA LYS A 19 5.51 -15.15 -0.51
C LYS A 19 6.62 -15.61 0.44
N LEU A 20 7.51 -14.71 0.82
CA LEU A 20 8.53 -14.94 1.84
C LEU A 20 8.15 -14.23 3.12
N THR A 21 7.88 -15.00 4.15
CA THR A 21 7.59 -14.50 5.50
C THR A 21 8.64 -15.07 6.45
N PRO A 22 9.63 -14.26 6.86
CA PRO A 22 10.72 -14.75 7.69
C PRO A 22 10.32 -14.86 9.15
N ASP A 23 10.68 -15.95 9.80
CA ASP A 23 10.56 -16.07 11.26
C ASP A 23 11.61 -15.18 11.96
N THR A 24 12.86 -15.22 11.53
CA THR A 24 13.97 -14.48 12.15
C THR A 24 14.66 -13.53 11.18
N SER A 25 15.27 -14.03 10.12
CA SER A 25 16.02 -13.24 9.14
C SER A 25 15.94 -13.85 7.75
N ILE A 26 16.18 -13.04 6.73
CA ILE A 26 16.27 -13.47 5.33
C ILE A 26 17.74 -13.45 4.92
N GLY A 27 18.30 -14.61 4.61
CA GLY A 27 19.68 -14.77 4.18
C GLY A 27 19.82 -14.93 2.66
N ILE A 28 21.03 -15.28 2.23
CA ILE A 28 21.35 -15.51 0.80
C ILE A 28 20.58 -16.72 0.24
N ALA A 29 20.27 -17.71 1.07
CA ALA A 29 19.55 -18.92 0.63
C ALA A 29 18.14 -18.57 0.13
N GLU A 30 17.44 -17.73 0.86
CA GLU A 30 16.09 -17.25 0.49
C GLU A 30 16.15 -16.40 -0.77
N VAL A 31 17.20 -15.56 -0.94
CA VAL A 31 17.40 -14.78 -2.17
C VAL A 31 17.66 -15.69 -3.38
N ARG A 32 18.39 -16.78 -3.23
CA ARG A 32 18.58 -17.78 -4.29
C ARG A 32 17.27 -18.49 -4.64
N GLN A 33 16.43 -18.75 -3.66
CA GLN A 33 15.09 -19.29 -3.88
C GLN A 33 14.25 -18.33 -4.73
N ILE A 34 14.29 -17.02 -4.43
CA ILE A 34 13.65 -15.98 -5.25
C ILE A 34 14.15 -16.06 -6.69
N GLN A 35 15.46 -16.07 -6.91
CA GLN A 35 16.06 -16.12 -8.25
C GLN A 35 15.61 -17.35 -9.03
N THR A 36 15.61 -18.51 -8.37
CA THR A 36 15.14 -19.77 -8.96
C THR A 36 13.66 -19.70 -9.33
N PHE A 37 12.82 -19.12 -8.47
CA PHE A 37 11.41 -18.93 -8.73
C PHE A 37 11.16 -18.00 -9.92
N LEU A 38 11.82 -16.85 -9.96
CA LEU A 38 11.67 -15.86 -11.04
C LEU A 38 12.18 -16.35 -12.40
N SER A 39 13.10 -17.33 -12.42
CA SER A 39 13.60 -17.94 -13.65
C SER A 39 12.59 -18.91 -14.30
N ARG A 40 11.51 -19.24 -13.63
CA ARG A 40 10.46 -20.11 -14.17
C ARG A 40 9.57 -19.31 -15.12
N LYS A 41 9.03 -19.98 -16.13
CA LYS A 41 7.99 -19.38 -16.97
C LYS A 41 6.70 -19.28 -16.16
N PRO A 42 6.07 -18.10 -16.06
CA PRO A 42 4.79 -17.97 -15.36
C PRO A 42 3.68 -18.74 -16.13
N LEU A 43 2.70 -19.23 -15.38
CA LEU A 43 1.47 -19.80 -15.95
C LEU A 43 0.53 -18.69 -16.45
N GLY A 44 0.52 -17.56 -15.75
CA GLY A 44 -0.21 -16.36 -16.13
C GLY A 44 0.67 -15.33 -16.85
N HIS A 45 0.52 -14.05 -16.49
CA HIS A 45 1.20 -12.97 -17.18
C HIS A 45 2.61 -12.67 -16.64
N HIS A 46 2.84 -12.87 -15.35
CA HIS A 46 4.10 -12.53 -14.67
C HIS A 46 4.27 -13.33 -13.37
N ASN A 47 5.53 -13.51 -12.97
CA ASN A 47 5.87 -14.02 -11.65
C ASN A 47 5.87 -12.86 -10.63
N THR A 48 5.30 -13.08 -9.46
CA THR A 48 5.27 -12.11 -8.37
C THR A 48 6.04 -12.65 -7.16
N VAL A 49 6.95 -11.86 -6.62
CA VAL A 49 7.63 -12.17 -5.35
C VAL A 49 7.27 -11.11 -4.33
N ILE A 50 6.87 -11.54 -3.15
CA ILE A 50 6.55 -10.67 -2.02
C ILE A 50 7.49 -11.03 -0.88
N ILE A 51 8.32 -10.08 -0.46
CA ILE A 51 9.23 -10.23 0.66
C ILE A 51 8.65 -9.45 1.84
N TYR A 52 7.97 -10.14 2.75
CA TYR A 52 7.46 -9.54 3.97
C TYR A 52 8.58 -9.29 4.97
N ALA A 53 8.41 -8.26 5.78
CA ALA A 53 9.42 -7.83 6.75
C ALA A 53 10.81 -7.68 6.11
N ALA A 54 10.88 -6.92 5.00
CA ALA A 54 12.10 -6.76 4.22
C ALA A 54 13.26 -6.15 5.03
N GLU A 55 12.99 -5.50 6.16
CA GLU A 55 13.97 -5.05 7.15
C GLU A 55 14.76 -6.21 7.78
N LYS A 56 14.25 -7.46 7.69
CA LYS A 56 14.95 -8.67 8.16
C LYS A 56 15.95 -9.24 7.14
N LEU A 57 16.07 -8.63 5.95
CA LEU A 57 17.12 -8.98 5.00
C LEU A 57 18.51 -8.71 5.61
N THR A 58 19.32 -9.76 5.72
CA THR A 58 20.72 -9.59 6.14
C THR A 58 21.47 -8.77 5.10
N LEU A 59 22.56 -8.09 5.51
CA LEU A 59 23.36 -7.29 4.60
C LEU A 59 23.86 -8.08 3.38
N PRO A 60 24.36 -9.33 3.52
CA PRO A 60 24.71 -10.16 2.37
C PRO A 60 23.51 -10.51 1.47
N ALA A 61 22.31 -10.69 2.05
CA ALA A 61 21.09 -10.96 1.28
C ALA A 61 20.67 -9.72 0.47
N GLN A 62 20.77 -8.53 1.06
CA GLN A 62 20.51 -7.29 0.35
C GLN A 62 21.45 -7.11 -0.85
N HIS A 63 22.75 -7.37 -0.68
CA HIS A 63 23.69 -7.35 -1.80
C HIS A 63 23.38 -8.39 -2.88
N ALA A 64 23.01 -9.60 -2.48
CA ALA A 64 22.64 -10.66 -3.44
C ALA A 64 21.38 -10.33 -4.23
N LEU A 65 20.45 -9.56 -3.63
CA LEU A 65 19.20 -9.16 -4.26
C LEU A 65 19.40 -8.06 -5.31
N LEU A 66 20.45 -7.23 -5.22
CA LEU A 66 20.67 -6.09 -6.11
C LEU A 66 20.64 -6.48 -7.60
N LYS A 67 21.32 -7.57 -7.97
CA LYS A 67 21.35 -8.03 -9.37
C LYS A 67 19.92 -8.35 -9.88
N THR A 68 19.11 -8.96 -9.04
CA THR A 68 17.71 -9.32 -9.39
C THR A 68 16.81 -8.09 -9.50
N LEU A 69 17.09 -7.04 -8.71
CA LEU A 69 16.35 -5.77 -8.79
C LEU A 69 16.75 -4.95 -10.02
N GLU A 70 18.01 -5.05 -10.47
CA GLU A 70 18.49 -4.39 -11.69
C GLU A 70 17.94 -5.05 -12.95
N GLU A 71 18.05 -6.38 -13.03
CA GLU A 71 17.69 -7.17 -14.20
C GLU A 71 16.79 -8.35 -13.77
N PRO A 72 15.51 -8.09 -13.45
CA PRO A 72 14.61 -9.14 -13.06
C PRO A 72 14.35 -10.10 -14.23
N PRO A 73 14.42 -11.42 -13.99
CA PRO A 73 14.20 -12.42 -15.04
C PRO A 73 12.79 -12.32 -15.62
N GLY A 74 12.68 -12.29 -16.94
CA GLY A 74 11.40 -12.34 -17.65
C GLY A 74 10.44 -11.21 -17.29
N ASN A 75 9.15 -11.51 -17.24
CA ASN A 75 8.11 -10.58 -16.77
C ASN A 75 7.84 -10.84 -15.29
N SER A 76 8.57 -10.16 -14.43
CA SER A 76 8.54 -10.36 -12.97
C SER A 76 8.24 -9.08 -12.21
N GLN A 77 7.58 -9.23 -11.07
CA GLN A 77 7.34 -8.14 -10.11
C GLN A 77 7.86 -8.55 -8.74
N ILE A 78 8.58 -7.64 -8.08
CA ILE A 78 9.15 -7.87 -6.75
C ILE A 78 8.63 -6.80 -5.82
N TYR A 79 8.01 -7.21 -4.73
CA TYR A 79 7.50 -6.32 -3.68
C TYR A 79 8.32 -6.50 -2.41
N LEU A 80 8.98 -5.45 -1.97
CA LEU A 80 9.61 -5.36 -0.65
C LEU A 80 8.60 -4.71 0.29
N VAL A 81 8.19 -5.43 1.32
CA VAL A 81 7.20 -4.94 2.29
C VAL A 81 7.90 -4.67 3.61
N THR A 82 7.98 -3.40 4.00
CA THR A 82 8.57 -2.96 5.28
C THR A 82 8.02 -1.60 5.71
N PRO A 83 7.71 -1.41 7.00
CA PRO A 83 7.43 -0.09 7.55
C PRO A 83 8.71 0.75 7.76
N HIS A 84 9.92 0.15 7.66
CA HIS A 84 11.21 0.76 7.95
C HIS A 84 12.14 0.75 6.73
N PRO A 85 11.87 1.56 5.70
CA PRO A 85 12.69 1.61 4.49
C PRO A 85 14.13 2.06 4.73
N ASP A 86 14.39 2.82 5.78
CA ASP A 86 15.68 3.33 6.21
C ASP A 86 16.69 2.23 6.60
N ILE A 87 16.22 1.03 6.92
CA ILE A 87 17.07 -0.14 7.22
C ILE A 87 17.64 -0.77 5.94
N LEU A 88 17.00 -0.53 4.80
CA LEU A 88 17.48 -1.05 3.51
C LEU A 88 18.62 -0.21 2.96
N LEU A 89 19.54 -0.89 2.25
CA LEU A 89 20.66 -0.21 1.60
C LEU A 89 20.17 0.88 0.62
N PRO A 90 20.85 2.03 0.56
CA PRO A 90 20.54 3.07 -0.43
C PRO A 90 20.57 2.55 -1.87
N THR A 91 21.39 1.55 -2.14
CA THR A 91 21.47 0.86 -3.44
C THR A 91 20.23 0.06 -3.79
N ILE A 92 19.48 -0.48 -2.79
CA ILE A 92 18.17 -1.07 -2.99
C ILE A 92 17.15 0.04 -3.23
N LEU A 93 17.14 1.07 -2.38
CA LEU A 93 16.18 2.17 -2.47
C LEU A 93 16.23 2.89 -3.82
N SER A 94 17.40 2.98 -4.44
CA SER A 94 17.56 3.57 -5.79
C SER A 94 17.01 2.71 -6.93
N ARG A 95 16.69 1.43 -6.69
CA ARG A 95 16.22 0.46 -7.69
C ARG A 95 14.76 0.05 -7.52
N VAL A 96 14.12 0.50 -6.47
CA VAL A 96 12.72 0.23 -6.19
C VAL A 96 11.88 1.49 -6.35
N GLN A 97 10.68 1.32 -6.82
CA GLN A 97 9.68 2.38 -6.78
C GLN A 97 8.99 2.32 -5.42
N ILE A 98 9.08 3.40 -4.66
CA ILE A 98 8.33 3.52 -3.41
C ILE A 98 6.86 3.70 -3.79
N ILE A 99 6.05 2.71 -3.41
CA ILE A 99 4.61 2.81 -3.53
C ILE A 99 4.10 3.08 -2.12
N SER A 100 3.47 4.22 -1.94
CA SER A 100 2.68 4.43 -0.73
C SER A 100 1.57 3.37 -0.76
N SER A 101 1.78 2.27 -0.03
CA SER A 101 0.73 1.29 0.14
C SER A 101 -0.31 1.88 1.06
N PRO A 102 -1.54 1.99 0.62
CA PRO A 102 -2.66 2.27 1.51
C PRO A 102 -3.11 1.01 2.27
N TYR A 103 -2.45 -0.13 2.03
CA TYR A 103 -2.68 -1.35 2.79
C TYR A 103 -1.88 -1.29 4.09
N LEU A 104 -2.61 -1.17 5.18
CA LEU A 104 -2.20 -1.49 6.55
C LEU A 104 -1.44 -0.40 7.33
N SER A 105 -2.10 0.67 7.63
CA SER A 105 -2.26 0.97 9.04
C SER A 105 -3.68 0.52 9.40
N ASP A 106 -3.80 -0.55 10.12
CA ASP A 106 -5.05 -1.14 10.60
C ASP A 106 -6.17 -1.38 9.56
N LEU A 107 -6.58 -2.64 9.42
CA LEU A 107 -7.85 -3.10 8.84
C LEU A 107 -9.10 -2.39 9.41
N SER A 108 -8.91 -1.47 10.36
CA SER A 108 -9.98 -0.72 11.02
C SER A 108 -10.82 0.13 10.07
N TYR A 109 -10.21 0.65 8.99
CA TYR A 109 -10.92 1.57 8.08
C TYR A 109 -11.56 0.87 6.87
N ALA A 110 -11.07 -0.31 6.48
CA ALA A 110 -11.57 -1.04 5.31
C ALA A 110 -13.06 -1.41 5.42
N SER A 111 -13.56 -1.59 6.63
CA SER A 111 -14.95 -1.96 6.89
C SER A 111 -15.94 -0.82 6.69
N TYR A 112 -15.56 0.43 6.93
CA TYR A 112 -16.48 1.55 6.85
C TYR A 112 -16.21 2.56 5.72
N VAL A 113 -15.05 2.50 5.05
CA VAL A 113 -14.82 3.31 3.84
C VAL A 113 -15.91 3.09 2.78
N PRO A 114 -16.34 1.85 2.46
CA PRO A 114 -17.46 1.64 1.55
C PRO A 114 -18.78 2.27 2.04
N GLN A 115 -18.99 2.26 3.37
CA GLN A 115 -20.20 2.81 3.98
C GLN A 115 -20.30 4.34 3.81
N LEU A 116 -19.16 5.05 3.77
CA LEU A 116 -19.16 6.50 3.53
C LEU A 116 -19.80 6.88 2.20
N PHE A 117 -19.70 6.04 1.18
CA PHE A 117 -20.29 6.32 -0.14
C PHE A 117 -21.75 5.90 -0.25
N SER A 118 -22.21 4.98 0.59
CA SER A 118 -23.62 4.52 0.62
C SER A 118 -24.47 5.23 1.65
N SER A 119 -23.86 5.91 2.63
CA SER A 119 -24.54 6.55 3.75
C SER A 119 -24.96 7.99 3.47
N GLY A 120 -25.99 8.44 4.17
CA GLY A 120 -26.38 9.85 4.20
C GLY A 120 -25.37 10.72 5.00
N VAL A 121 -25.42 12.03 4.80
CA VAL A 121 -24.49 12.99 5.44
C VAL A 121 -24.44 12.83 6.97
N GLY A 122 -25.59 12.68 7.63
CA GLY A 122 -25.66 12.53 9.08
C GLY A 122 -24.99 11.25 9.59
N GLU A 123 -25.07 10.16 8.83
CA GLU A 123 -24.42 8.89 9.16
C GLU A 123 -22.91 8.97 8.95
N ARG A 124 -22.47 9.63 7.87
CA ARG A 124 -21.03 9.87 7.60
C ARG A 124 -20.37 10.65 8.73
N LEU A 125 -21.00 11.72 9.20
CA LEU A 125 -20.52 12.51 10.33
C LEU A 125 -20.37 11.64 11.59
N LYS A 126 -21.36 10.81 11.91
CA LYS A 126 -21.31 9.89 13.06
C LYS A 126 -20.21 8.84 12.90
N LEU A 127 -20.06 8.26 11.70
CA LEU A 127 -19.02 7.28 11.40
C LEU A 127 -17.60 7.87 11.62
N LEU A 128 -17.34 9.05 11.09
CA LEU A 128 -16.03 9.69 11.24
C LEU A 128 -15.80 10.19 12.67
N ASP A 129 -16.81 10.69 13.35
CA ASP A 129 -16.70 11.17 14.74
C ASP A 129 -16.38 10.02 15.73
N SER A 130 -16.92 8.81 15.46
CA SER A 130 -16.65 7.62 16.29
C SER A 130 -15.21 7.15 16.26
N GLN A 131 -14.39 7.56 15.27
CA GLN A 131 -13.02 7.08 15.07
C GLN A 131 -11.96 7.86 15.85
N SER A 132 -12.30 8.99 16.47
CA SER A 132 -11.38 9.80 17.29
C SER A 132 -10.02 10.07 16.60
N PHE A 133 -10.06 10.56 15.37
CA PHE A 133 -8.85 10.77 14.56
C PHE A 133 -7.84 11.69 15.22
N THR A 134 -6.58 11.27 15.26
CA THR A 134 -5.40 12.12 15.38
C THR A 134 -5.05 12.67 14.00
N ARG A 135 -4.08 13.59 13.92
CA ARG A 135 -3.64 14.12 12.62
C ARG A 135 -3.03 13.03 11.73
N ASP A 136 -2.21 12.17 12.31
CA ASP A 136 -1.52 11.10 11.57
C ASP A 136 -2.53 10.06 11.09
N THR A 137 -3.44 9.60 11.96
CA THR A 137 -4.48 8.64 11.57
C THR A 137 -5.48 9.23 10.57
N ALA A 138 -5.73 10.54 10.59
CA ALA A 138 -6.55 11.20 9.58
C ALA A 138 -5.87 11.25 8.20
N LEU A 139 -4.54 11.47 8.16
CA LEU A 139 -3.77 11.41 6.92
C LEU A 139 -3.75 9.99 6.34
N ASP A 140 -3.58 8.98 7.19
CA ASP A 140 -3.62 7.57 6.79
C ASP A 140 -5.01 7.19 6.26
N PHE A 141 -6.06 7.64 6.92
CA PHE A 141 -7.42 7.44 6.45
C PHE A 141 -7.66 8.06 5.06
N LEU A 142 -7.17 9.29 4.81
CA LEU A 142 -7.26 9.91 3.48
C LEU A 142 -6.49 9.13 2.41
N ASN A 143 -5.36 8.51 2.76
CA ASN A 143 -4.61 7.64 1.86
C ASN A 143 -5.41 6.37 1.51
N GLN A 144 -6.03 5.73 2.50
CA GLN A 144 -6.87 4.55 2.28
C GLN A 144 -8.13 4.87 1.47
N LEU A 145 -8.74 6.02 1.71
CA LEU A 145 -9.90 6.48 0.96
C LEU A 145 -9.55 6.70 -0.52
N GLU A 146 -8.43 7.34 -0.81
CA GLU A 146 -7.95 7.53 -2.19
C GLU A 146 -7.67 6.20 -2.89
N TYR A 147 -7.02 5.27 -2.19
CA TYR A 147 -6.81 3.92 -2.73
C TYR A 147 -8.12 3.20 -3.05
N PHE A 148 -9.07 3.21 -2.12
CA PHE A 148 -10.38 2.61 -2.35
C PHE A 148 -11.05 3.16 -3.61
N ILE A 149 -10.99 4.48 -3.81
CA ILE A 149 -11.52 5.14 -4.99
C ILE A 149 -10.82 4.67 -6.26
N HIS A 150 -9.48 4.62 -6.27
CA HIS A 150 -8.72 4.12 -7.40
C HIS A 150 -9.04 2.67 -7.74
N HIS A 151 -9.18 1.82 -6.73
CA HIS A 151 -9.54 0.42 -6.90
C HIS A 151 -10.95 0.26 -7.48
N GLN A 152 -11.92 1.07 -7.04
CA GLN A 152 -13.27 1.05 -7.60
C GLN A 152 -13.29 1.49 -9.08
N ILE A 153 -12.48 2.47 -9.46
CA ILE A 153 -12.33 2.90 -10.86
C ILE A 153 -11.79 1.76 -11.71
N GLN A 154 -10.79 1.00 -11.24
CA GLN A 154 -10.24 -0.15 -11.95
C GLN A 154 -11.25 -1.29 -12.13
N LEU A 155 -12.18 -1.44 -11.19
CA LEU A 155 -13.27 -2.42 -11.25
C LEU A 155 -14.46 -1.98 -12.11
N ASN A 156 -14.34 -0.89 -12.90
CA ASN A 156 -15.43 -0.27 -13.66
C ASN A 156 -16.66 0.09 -12.81
N ASN A 157 -16.44 0.41 -11.55
CA ASN A 157 -17.47 0.83 -10.60
C ASN A 157 -17.14 2.25 -10.10
N PRO A 158 -17.24 3.28 -10.97
CA PRO A 158 -16.74 4.60 -10.65
C PRO A 158 -17.49 5.22 -9.48
N ILE A 159 -16.73 5.63 -8.49
CA ILE A 159 -17.21 6.47 -7.39
C ILE A 159 -16.91 7.91 -7.78
N THR A 160 -17.92 8.73 -7.83
CA THR A 160 -17.74 10.15 -8.09
C THR A 160 -17.26 10.85 -6.85
N ILE A 161 -15.98 11.21 -6.83
CA ILE A 161 -15.41 12.07 -5.79
C ILE A 161 -14.60 13.18 -6.43
N ASN A 162 -14.67 14.35 -5.84
CA ASN A 162 -13.81 15.44 -6.24
C ASN A 162 -12.42 15.27 -5.63
N TYR A 163 -11.43 14.91 -6.45
CA TYR A 163 -10.04 14.75 -5.98
C TYR A 163 -9.46 16.00 -5.31
N SER A 164 -9.97 17.20 -5.67
CA SER A 164 -9.57 18.42 -4.99
C SER A 164 -9.98 18.43 -3.52
N LEU A 165 -11.04 17.71 -3.14
CA LEU A 165 -11.47 17.56 -1.75
C LEU A 165 -10.39 16.85 -0.91
N LEU A 166 -9.87 15.72 -1.37
CA LEU A 166 -8.82 14.97 -0.66
C LEU A 166 -7.54 15.79 -0.54
N THR A 167 -7.14 16.46 -1.63
CA THR A 167 -5.96 17.34 -1.66
C THR A 167 -6.11 18.48 -0.65
N ASN A 168 -7.27 19.12 -0.59
CA ASN A 168 -7.56 20.20 0.35
C ASN A 168 -7.56 19.70 1.80
N CYS A 169 -8.19 18.55 2.09
CA CYS A 169 -8.15 17.96 3.42
C CYS A 169 -6.72 17.68 3.89
N ARG A 170 -5.86 17.10 3.03
CA ARG A 170 -4.44 16.90 3.34
C ARG A 170 -3.71 18.23 3.61
N LYS A 171 -3.96 19.25 2.79
CA LYS A 171 -3.38 20.58 2.99
C LYS A 171 -3.80 21.16 4.33
N TYR A 172 -5.07 21.08 4.71
CA TYR A 172 -5.57 21.57 5.99
C TYR A 172 -4.96 20.83 7.17
N LEU A 173 -4.85 19.50 7.12
CA LEU A 173 -4.19 18.71 8.16
C LEU A 173 -2.71 19.09 8.31
N LYS A 174 -1.99 19.25 7.20
CA LYS A 174 -0.58 19.70 7.20
C LYS A 174 -0.42 21.13 7.72
N SER A 175 -1.42 22.00 7.55
CA SER A 175 -1.45 23.38 8.03
C SER A 175 -1.97 23.52 9.47
N ASN A 176 -1.95 22.46 10.25
CA ASN A 176 -2.39 22.43 11.64
C ASN A 176 -3.86 22.81 11.89
N CYS A 177 -4.74 22.70 10.90
CA CYS A 177 -6.17 22.85 11.12
C CYS A 177 -6.72 21.78 12.09
N ASN A 178 -7.85 22.09 12.72
CA ASN A 178 -8.53 21.15 13.61
C ASN A 178 -8.95 19.89 12.85
N VAL A 179 -8.51 18.73 13.31
CA VAL A 179 -8.73 17.43 12.66
C VAL A 179 -10.22 17.15 12.49
N LYS A 180 -11.01 17.38 13.55
CA LYS A 180 -12.46 17.15 13.50
C LYS A 180 -13.12 17.97 12.39
N LEU A 181 -12.82 19.27 12.30
CA LEU A 181 -13.39 20.12 11.25
C LEU A 181 -13.00 19.67 9.84
N VAL A 182 -11.78 19.16 9.65
CA VAL A 182 -11.35 18.62 8.36
C VAL A 182 -12.10 17.35 8.01
N MET A 183 -12.32 16.46 8.98
CA MET A 183 -13.08 15.23 8.78
C MET A 183 -14.58 15.50 8.54
N ASP A 184 -15.16 16.48 9.24
CA ASP A 184 -16.52 16.95 9.00
C ASP A 184 -16.65 17.55 7.59
N HIS A 185 -15.68 18.36 7.17
CA HIS A 185 -15.64 18.90 5.80
C HIS A 185 -15.58 17.78 4.75
N LEU A 186 -14.81 16.72 4.99
CA LEU A 186 -14.78 15.54 4.14
C LEU A 186 -16.15 14.87 4.08
N ALA A 187 -16.79 14.59 5.22
CA ALA A 187 -18.09 13.91 5.31
C ALA A 187 -19.19 14.65 4.54
N LEU A 188 -19.19 15.98 4.63
CA LEU A 188 -20.19 16.85 3.97
C LEU A 188 -20.04 16.89 2.45
N ASN A 189 -18.82 16.73 1.94
CA ASN A 189 -18.52 16.95 0.52
C ASN A 189 -18.24 15.65 -0.27
N ILE A 190 -18.32 14.47 0.36
CA ILE A 190 -18.36 13.20 -0.36
C ILE A 190 -19.72 13.11 -1.08
N SER A 191 -19.69 13.01 -2.40
CA SER A 191 -20.93 12.80 -3.17
C SER A 191 -21.46 11.38 -2.96
N PRO A 192 -22.74 11.18 -2.70
CA PRO A 192 -23.32 9.86 -2.67
C PRO A 192 -23.24 9.21 -4.05
N LYS A 193 -23.20 7.89 -4.07
CA LYS A 193 -23.33 7.11 -5.31
C LYS A 193 -24.72 7.41 -5.91
N THR A 194 -24.74 8.05 -7.07
CA THR A 194 -25.97 8.24 -7.87
C THR A 194 -26.33 6.93 -8.56
#